data_74677882da6cc89fb213b068a1485395
#
_entry.id   74677882da6cc89fb213b068a1485395
#
_cell.length_a   1.000
_cell.length_b   1.000
_cell.length_c   1.000
_cell.angle_alpha   90.00
_cell.angle_beta   90.00
_cell.angle_gamma   90.00
#
_symmetry.space_group_name_H-M   'P 1'
#
loop_
_entity.id
_entity.type
_entity.pdbx_description
1 polymer ?
#
loop_
_entity_poly.entity_id
_entity_poly.type
_entity_poly.pdbx_seq_one_letter_code
_entity_poly.pdbx_strand_id
1 'polypeptide(L)'
;MENKIQELTEKLLQDGVEKGKAEAEKIISEAQQKAAQIIEEAKAQATAIEAEAQKNARALDANTKSEIKMYATQALNALKSDVTNVVGDKIVKEAAAQVAGDKAFMNEFILKLAEKWGAQEDIVITTADAASLKALFAQKAKNLLDAGVKIEQVNGQKTLFTIQPADGSYKVNFGEAEFENYFKNFLRPQLVDMIF
;
A
#
# COMPACT_ATOMS: atom_id res chain seq x y z
N MET A 1 -96.35 -40.18 32.64
CA MET A 1 -95.56 -38.97 32.60
C MET A 1 -94.07 -39.27 32.86
N GLU A 2 -93.73 -40.19 33.72
CA GLU A 2 -92.35 -40.57 34.04
C GLU A 2 -91.53 -41.05 32.81
N ASN A 3 -92.16 -41.86 31.92
CA ASN A 3 -91.50 -42.36 30.73
C ASN A 3 -91.00 -41.23 29.76
N LYS A 4 -91.77 -40.12 29.61
CA LYS A 4 -91.39 -39.02 28.77
C LYS A 4 -90.19 -38.16 29.34
N ILE A 5 -90.16 -38.10 30.68
CA ILE A 5 -89.04 -37.34 31.38
C ILE A 5 -87.76 -38.17 31.23
N GLN A 6 -87.81 -39.48 31.38
CA GLN A 6 -86.65 -40.36 31.19
C GLN A 6 -86.16 -40.33 29.72
N GLU A 7 -86.99 -40.41 28.77
CA GLU A 7 -86.65 -40.33 27.31
C GLU A 7 -85.97 -38.94 27.00
N LEU A 8 -86.52 -37.86 27.58
CA LEU A 8 -85.94 -36.51 27.38
C LEU A 8 -84.59 -36.37 28.03
N THR A 9 -84.44 -36.96 29.21
CA THR A 9 -83.16 -36.96 29.93
C THR A 9 -82.04 -37.73 29.23
N GLU A 10 -82.41 -38.95 28.74
CA GLU A 10 -81.51 -39.79 27.92
C GLU A 10 -81.10 -39.08 26.62
N LYS A 11 -82.02 -38.43 25.97
CA LYS A 11 -81.74 -37.70 24.73
C LYS A 11 -80.83 -36.48 25.00
N LEU A 12 -81.11 -35.73 26.07
CA LEU A 12 -80.20 -34.59 26.47
C LEU A 12 -78.77 -35.06 26.83
N LEU A 13 -78.68 -36.22 27.54
CA LEU A 13 -77.41 -36.80 27.87
C LEU A 13 -76.65 -37.27 26.60
N GLN A 14 -77.35 -37.91 25.69
CA GLN A 14 -76.77 -38.38 24.43
C GLN A 14 -76.33 -37.22 23.54
N ASP A 15 -77.17 -36.20 23.35
CA ASP A 15 -76.84 -35.00 22.60
C ASP A 15 -75.66 -34.26 23.23
N GLY A 16 -75.60 -34.23 24.56
CA GLY A 16 -74.46 -33.60 25.32
C GLY A 16 -73.15 -34.36 25.12
N VAL A 17 -73.21 -35.70 25.19
CA VAL A 17 -72.05 -36.58 24.97
C VAL A 17 -71.59 -36.52 23.51
N GLU A 18 -72.50 -36.50 22.56
CA GLU A 18 -72.15 -36.42 21.10
C GLU A 18 -71.49 -35.03 20.79
N LYS A 19 -72.09 -33.95 21.30
CA LYS A 19 -71.49 -32.61 21.16
C LYS A 19 -70.13 -32.49 21.83
N GLY A 20 -69.98 -33.08 23.05
CA GLY A 20 -68.70 -33.13 23.74
C GLY A 20 -67.64 -33.91 23.01
N LYS A 21 -67.98 -35.04 22.38
CA LYS A 21 -67.09 -35.82 21.55
C LYS A 21 -66.67 -35.04 20.28
N ALA A 22 -67.61 -34.43 19.57
CA ALA A 22 -67.33 -33.64 18.38
C ALA A 22 -66.41 -32.44 18.68
N GLU A 23 -66.63 -31.73 19.78
CA GLU A 23 -65.75 -30.65 20.20
C GLU A 23 -64.35 -31.12 20.61
N ALA A 24 -64.26 -32.26 21.29
CA ALA A 24 -62.98 -32.87 21.65
C ALA A 24 -62.21 -33.31 20.40
N GLU A 25 -62.84 -33.92 19.41
CA GLU A 25 -62.24 -34.30 18.11
C GLU A 25 -61.75 -33.08 17.36
N LYS A 26 -62.52 -31.99 17.38
CA LYS A 26 -62.13 -30.72 16.72
C LYS A 26 -60.88 -30.13 17.40
N ILE A 27 -60.87 -30.05 18.74
CA ILE A 27 -59.71 -29.55 19.50
C ILE A 27 -58.46 -30.40 19.25
N ILE A 28 -58.59 -31.72 19.23
CA ILE A 28 -57.49 -32.64 18.95
C ILE A 28 -56.99 -32.44 17.48
N SER A 29 -57.86 -32.31 16.54
CA SER A 29 -57.49 -32.02 15.12
C SER A 29 -56.79 -30.71 14.95
N GLU A 30 -57.29 -29.64 15.57
CA GLU A 30 -56.64 -28.33 15.55
C GLU A 30 -55.26 -28.33 16.24
N ALA A 31 -55.14 -29.05 17.37
CA ALA A 31 -53.88 -29.22 18.08
C ALA A 31 -52.84 -29.98 17.24
N GLN A 32 -53.28 -31.06 16.56
CA GLN A 32 -52.42 -31.83 15.63
C GLN A 32 -51.95 -30.98 14.44
N GLN A 33 -52.85 -30.18 13.85
CA GLN A 33 -52.47 -29.25 12.76
C GLN A 33 -51.47 -28.22 13.20
N LYS A 34 -51.69 -27.61 14.38
CA LYS A 34 -50.69 -26.64 14.95
C LYS A 34 -49.37 -27.30 15.25
N ALA A 35 -49.35 -28.51 15.81
CA ALA A 35 -48.13 -29.25 16.07
C ALA A 35 -47.34 -29.53 14.77
N ALA A 36 -48.06 -29.95 13.71
CA ALA A 36 -47.47 -30.18 12.39
C ALA A 36 -46.85 -28.88 11.81
N GLN A 37 -47.59 -27.77 11.89
CA GLN A 37 -47.06 -26.46 11.45
C GLN A 37 -45.81 -26.05 12.19
N ILE A 38 -45.81 -26.15 13.52
CA ILE A 38 -44.64 -25.80 14.34
C ILE A 38 -43.42 -26.65 13.97
N ILE A 39 -43.63 -27.96 13.73
CA ILE A 39 -42.54 -28.85 13.32
C ILE A 39 -41.98 -28.46 11.95
N GLU A 40 -42.83 -28.15 10.97
CA GLU A 40 -42.40 -27.73 9.64
C GLU A 40 -41.69 -26.38 9.67
N GLU A 41 -42.20 -25.41 10.43
CA GLU A 41 -41.51 -24.12 10.64
C GLU A 41 -40.14 -24.29 11.30
N ALA A 42 -40.07 -25.15 12.33
CA ALA A 42 -38.80 -25.43 13.01
C ALA A 42 -37.78 -26.10 12.07
N LYS A 43 -38.20 -27.03 11.23
CA LYS A 43 -37.35 -27.68 10.22
C LYS A 43 -36.86 -26.66 9.18
N ALA A 44 -37.75 -25.82 8.69
CA ALA A 44 -37.40 -24.76 7.73
C ALA A 44 -36.38 -23.78 8.31
N GLN A 45 -36.59 -23.37 9.57
CA GLN A 45 -35.63 -22.49 10.29
C GLN A 45 -34.28 -23.18 10.50
N ALA A 46 -34.27 -24.46 10.91
CA ALA A 46 -33.03 -25.21 11.08
C ALA A 46 -32.24 -25.30 9.76
N THR A 47 -32.91 -25.61 8.66
CA THR A 47 -32.29 -25.66 7.33
C THR A 47 -31.72 -24.28 6.90
N ALA A 48 -32.46 -23.22 7.17
CA ALA A 48 -31.99 -21.85 6.86
C ALA A 48 -30.75 -21.48 7.67
N ILE A 49 -30.73 -21.79 8.97
CA ILE A 49 -29.57 -21.54 9.86
C ILE A 49 -28.34 -22.32 9.37
N GLU A 50 -28.51 -23.61 9.03
CA GLU A 50 -27.43 -24.44 8.51
C GLU A 50 -26.87 -23.89 7.18
N ALA A 51 -27.76 -23.50 6.27
CA ALA A 51 -27.34 -22.91 5.00
C ALA A 51 -26.58 -21.60 5.17
N GLU A 52 -27.04 -20.74 6.07
CA GLU A 52 -26.36 -19.48 6.41
C GLU A 52 -25.01 -19.73 7.08
N ALA A 53 -24.93 -20.66 8.04
CA ALA A 53 -23.69 -21.04 8.69
C ALA A 53 -22.66 -21.58 7.69
N GLN A 54 -23.07 -22.43 6.76
CA GLN A 54 -22.21 -22.92 5.69
C GLN A 54 -21.73 -21.81 4.75
N LYS A 55 -22.61 -20.88 4.39
CA LYS A 55 -22.25 -19.71 3.56
C LYS A 55 -21.21 -18.85 4.27
N ASN A 56 -21.42 -18.55 5.55
CA ASN A 56 -20.52 -17.75 6.34
C ASN A 56 -19.15 -18.44 6.54
N ALA A 57 -19.15 -19.76 6.78
CA ALA A 57 -17.91 -20.53 6.89
C ALA A 57 -17.09 -20.52 5.59
N ARG A 58 -17.74 -20.66 4.43
CA ARG A 58 -17.06 -20.56 3.12
C ARG A 58 -16.53 -19.17 2.84
N ALA A 59 -17.30 -18.13 3.18
CA ALA A 59 -16.86 -16.75 3.03
C ALA A 59 -15.66 -16.45 3.93
N LEU A 60 -15.68 -16.91 5.18
CA LEU A 60 -14.56 -16.75 6.11
C LEU A 60 -13.29 -17.46 5.60
N ASP A 61 -13.41 -18.70 5.13
CA ASP A 61 -12.28 -19.46 4.56
C ASP A 61 -11.67 -18.74 3.35
N ALA A 62 -12.51 -18.27 2.42
CA ALA A 62 -12.07 -17.54 1.24
C ALA A 62 -11.38 -16.21 1.59
N ASN A 63 -11.97 -15.45 2.50
CA ASN A 63 -11.39 -14.18 2.97
C ASN A 63 -10.05 -14.41 3.68
N THR A 64 -9.99 -15.38 4.61
CA THR A 64 -8.77 -15.71 5.33
C THR A 64 -7.64 -16.12 4.39
N LYS A 65 -7.93 -16.96 3.39
CA LYS A 65 -6.94 -17.35 2.35
C LYS A 65 -6.44 -16.14 1.55
N SER A 66 -7.36 -15.23 1.19
CA SER A 66 -7.00 -14.00 0.47
C SER A 66 -6.12 -13.08 1.33
N GLU A 67 -6.45 -12.91 2.60
CA GLU A 67 -5.69 -12.11 3.55
C GLU A 67 -4.29 -12.69 3.78
N ILE A 68 -4.18 -14.00 4.00
CA ILE A 68 -2.87 -14.66 4.16
C ILE A 68 -2.01 -14.45 2.91
N LYS A 69 -2.57 -14.61 1.71
CA LYS A 69 -1.85 -14.35 0.45
C LYS A 69 -1.38 -12.90 0.34
N MET A 70 -2.24 -11.96 0.71
CA MET A 70 -1.91 -10.53 0.72
C MET A 70 -0.77 -10.23 1.69
N TYR A 71 -0.86 -10.69 2.94
CA TYR A 71 0.18 -10.50 3.95
C TYR A 71 1.51 -11.14 3.56
N ALA A 72 1.48 -12.35 3.01
CA ALA A 72 2.69 -13.01 2.51
C ALA A 72 3.35 -12.20 1.38
N THR A 73 2.56 -11.69 0.44
CA THR A 73 3.06 -10.83 -0.65
C THR A 73 3.65 -9.52 -0.12
N GLN A 74 2.98 -8.89 0.85
CA GLN A 74 3.48 -7.66 1.48
C GLN A 74 4.79 -7.90 2.23
N ALA A 75 4.89 -8.98 3.00
CA ALA A 75 6.09 -9.35 3.72
C ALA A 75 7.27 -9.64 2.77
N LEU A 76 7.03 -10.36 1.66
CA LEU A 76 8.04 -10.59 0.63
C LEU A 76 8.50 -9.29 -0.03
N ASN A 77 7.57 -8.39 -0.35
CA ASN A 77 7.91 -7.10 -0.96
C ASN A 77 8.70 -6.20 0.01
N ALA A 78 8.34 -6.20 1.29
CA ALA A 78 9.10 -5.49 2.31
C ALA A 78 10.53 -6.06 2.42
N LEU A 79 10.67 -7.38 2.51
CA LEU A 79 11.98 -8.03 2.55
C LEU A 79 12.82 -7.72 1.30
N LYS A 80 12.24 -7.79 0.11
CA LYS A 80 12.91 -7.40 -1.13
C LYS A 80 13.41 -5.96 -1.08
N SER A 81 12.56 -5.05 -0.62
CA SER A 81 12.94 -3.64 -0.47
C SER A 81 14.09 -3.45 0.52
N ASP A 82 14.03 -4.12 1.67
CA ASP A 82 15.07 -4.02 2.71
C ASP A 82 16.41 -4.57 2.22
N VAL A 83 16.42 -5.75 1.59
CA VAL A 83 17.62 -6.33 0.99
C VAL A 83 18.21 -5.41 -0.08
N THR A 84 17.37 -4.89 -0.98
CA THR A 84 17.82 -3.96 -2.03
C THR A 84 18.40 -2.68 -1.43
N ASN A 85 17.80 -2.14 -0.37
CA ASN A 85 18.30 -0.94 0.29
C ASN A 85 19.66 -1.21 0.97
N VAL A 86 19.80 -2.30 1.72
CA VAL A 86 21.05 -2.63 2.43
C VAL A 86 22.20 -2.86 1.44
N VAL A 87 21.96 -3.62 0.38
CA VAL A 87 22.97 -3.88 -0.66
C VAL A 87 23.27 -2.60 -1.45
N GLY A 88 22.23 -1.88 -1.86
CA GLY A 88 22.35 -0.64 -2.62
C GLY A 88 23.08 0.45 -1.85
N ASP A 89 22.77 0.66 -0.57
CA ASP A 89 23.39 1.67 0.27
C ASP A 89 24.91 1.47 0.39
N LYS A 90 25.35 0.22 0.53
CA LYS A 90 26.77 -0.07 0.62
C LYS A 90 27.50 0.20 -0.69
N ILE A 91 26.97 -0.30 -1.80
CA ILE A 91 27.56 -0.12 -3.15
C ILE A 91 27.59 1.36 -3.54
N VAL A 92 26.48 2.04 -3.34
CA VAL A 92 26.31 3.46 -3.74
C VAL A 92 27.21 4.36 -2.92
N LYS A 93 27.32 4.14 -1.61
CA LYS A 93 28.18 4.94 -0.74
C LYS A 93 29.66 4.83 -1.14
N GLU A 94 30.13 3.62 -1.41
CA GLU A 94 31.50 3.41 -1.87
C GLU A 94 31.75 4.06 -3.24
N ALA A 95 30.80 3.92 -4.18
CA ALA A 95 30.89 4.52 -5.51
C ALA A 95 30.84 6.06 -5.47
N ALA A 96 29.94 6.64 -4.65
CA ALA A 96 29.82 8.08 -4.49
C ALA A 96 31.09 8.69 -3.90
N ALA A 97 31.68 8.04 -2.89
CA ALA A 97 32.94 8.48 -2.29
C ALA A 97 34.09 8.42 -3.30
N GLN A 98 34.18 7.38 -4.12
CA GLN A 98 35.21 7.29 -5.18
C GLN A 98 35.05 8.39 -6.22
N VAL A 99 33.84 8.61 -6.72
CA VAL A 99 33.52 9.69 -7.68
C VAL A 99 33.83 11.06 -7.11
N ALA A 100 33.41 11.31 -5.86
CA ALA A 100 33.65 12.57 -5.16
C ALA A 100 35.14 12.81 -4.91
N GLY A 101 35.94 11.77 -4.71
CA GLY A 101 37.41 11.85 -4.51
C GLY A 101 38.20 12.00 -5.81
N ASP A 102 37.64 11.69 -6.97
CA ASP A 102 38.32 11.84 -8.25
C ASP A 102 38.24 13.28 -8.76
N LYS A 103 39.29 14.05 -8.49
CA LYS A 103 39.40 15.46 -8.88
C LYS A 103 39.33 15.64 -10.41
N ALA A 104 39.89 14.70 -11.20
CA ALA A 104 39.90 14.83 -12.65
C ALA A 104 38.49 14.65 -13.21
N PHE A 105 37.80 13.64 -12.74
CA PHE A 105 36.39 13.41 -13.08
C PHE A 105 35.51 14.58 -12.66
N MET A 106 35.66 15.07 -11.42
CA MET A 106 34.86 16.19 -10.91
C MET A 106 35.06 17.46 -11.71
N ASN A 107 36.28 17.78 -12.08
CA ASN A 107 36.58 18.95 -12.90
C ASN A 107 35.95 18.86 -14.30
N GLU A 108 35.98 17.70 -14.95
CA GLU A 108 35.31 17.47 -16.23
C GLU A 108 33.80 17.48 -16.11
N PHE A 109 33.27 16.93 -15.02
CA PHE A 109 31.84 16.96 -14.73
C PHE A 109 31.33 18.39 -14.55
N ILE A 110 32.02 19.20 -13.77
CA ILE A 110 31.70 20.63 -13.58
C ILE A 110 31.74 21.37 -14.92
N LEU A 111 32.73 21.07 -15.76
CA LEU A 111 32.85 21.69 -17.07
C LEU A 111 31.64 21.39 -17.95
N LYS A 112 31.23 20.12 -18.04
CA LYS A 112 30.04 19.71 -18.82
C LYS A 112 28.75 20.29 -18.30
N LEU A 113 28.59 20.41 -16.99
CA LEU A 113 27.44 21.08 -16.39
C LEU A 113 27.42 22.56 -16.73
N ALA A 114 28.57 23.22 -16.64
CA ALA A 114 28.71 24.64 -17.00
C ALA A 114 28.42 24.89 -18.49
N GLU A 115 28.84 24.01 -19.39
CA GLU A 115 28.46 24.05 -20.82
C GLU A 115 26.96 24.01 -21.01
N LYS A 116 26.29 23.10 -20.30
CA LYS A 116 24.85 22.90 -20.42
C LYS A 116 24.02 24.04 -19.83
N TRP A 117 24.38 24.52 -18.63
CA TRP A 117 23.65 25.56 -17.93
C TRP A 117 24.07 26.98 -18.36
N GLY A 118 25.35 27.20 -18.55
CA GLY A 118 25.87 28.48 -19.03
C GLY A 118 25.44 28.86 -20.45
N ALA A 119 24.88 27.89 -21.21
CA ALA A 119 24.24 28.18 -22.49
C ALA A 119 22.83 28.79 -22.36
N GLN A 120 22.23 28.71 -21.16
CA GLN A 120 20.85 29.18 -20.91
C GLN A 120 20.82 30.45 -20.04
N GLU A 121 21.74 30.58 -19.11
CA GLU A 121 21.79 31.67 -18.14
C GLU A 121 23.22 31.89 -17.60
N ASP A 122 23.49 33.08 -17.09
CA ASP A 122 24.74 33.36 -16.38
C ASP A 122 24.75 32.58 -15.07
N ILE A 123 25.82 31.82 -14.81
CA ILE A 123 25.94 30.96 -13.62
C ILE A 123 27.15 31.31 -12.76
N VAL A 124 26.98 31.07 -11.48
CA VAL A 124 28.06 31.14 -10.48
C VAL A 124 28.35 29.76 -9.93
N ILE A 125 29.56 29.29 -10.08
CA ILE A 125 30.06 28.02 -9.55
C ILE A 125 30.89 28.33 -8.31
N THR A 126 30.52 27.70 -7.16
CA THR A 126 31.33 27.85 -5.94
C THR A 126 31.97 26.52 -5.58
N THR A 127 33.26 26.53 -5.30
CA THR A 127 34.05 25.36 -4.90
C THR A 127 35.18 25.73 -3.94
N ALA A 128 35.69 24.74 -3.20
CA ALA A 128 36.86 24.93 -2.34
C ALA A 128 38.16 25.06 -3.14
N ASP A 129 38.23 24.52 -4.36
CA ASP A 129 39.43 24.59 -5.23
C ASP A 129 39.11 25.41 -6.52
N ALA A 130 38.76 26.68 -6.32
CA ALA A 130 38.44 27.56 -7.42
C ALA A 130 39.62 27.85 -8.34
N ALA A 131 40.87 27.83 -7.79
CA ALA A 131 42.08 28.12 -8.55
C ALA A 131 42.32 27.04 -9.65
N SER A 132 42.28 25.77 -9.28
CA SER A 132 42.44 24.65 -10.21
C SER A 132 41.30 24.63 -11.27
N LEU A 133 40.07 24.91 -10.82
CA LEU A 133 38.92 24.93 -11.73
C LEU A 133 39.00 26.09 -12.74
N LYS A 134 39.39 27.29 -12.28
CA LYS A 134 39.62 28.44 -13.17
C LYS A 134 40.71 28.17 -14.21
N ALA A 135 41.82 27.54 -13.81
CA ALA A 135 42.88 27.15 -14.75
C ALA A 135 42.39 26.18 -15.82
N LEU A 136 41.58 25.19 -15.42
CA LEU A 136 40.96 24.23 -16.36
C LEU A 136 40.00 24.92 -17.35
N PHE A 137 39.14 25.81 -16.84
CA PHE A 137 38.21 26.57 -17.68
C PHE A 137 38.94 27.49 -18.66
N ALA A 138 39.99 28.17 -18.20
CA ALA A 138 40.82 29.00 -19.08
C ALA A 138 41.49 28.20 -20.21
N GLN A 139 41.81 26.94 -19.96
CA GLN A 139 42.44 26.04 -20.89
C GLN A 139 41.46 25.37 -21.88
N LYS A 140 40.32 24.85 -21.32
CA LYS A 140 39.39 24.01 -22.09
C LYS A 140 38.10 24.72 -22.51
N ALA A 141 37.67 25.76 -21.83
CA ALA A 141 36.36 26.40 -21.98
C ALA A 141 36.38 27.91 -21.73
N LYS A 142 37.38 28.61 -22.24
CA LYS A 142 37.52 30.05 -22.10
C LYS A 142 36.27 30.82 -22.54
N ASN A 143 35.59 30.33 -23.58
CA ASN A 143 34.35 30.88 -24.09
C ASN A 143 33.22 30.92 -23.02
N LEU A 144 33.20 30.00 -22.05
CA LEU A 144 32.21 30.01 -20.98
C LEU A 144 32.50 31.10 -19.93
N LEU A 145 33.78 31.35 -19.63
CA LEU A 145 34.17 32.45 -18.78
C LEU A 145 33.86 33.82 -19.43
N ASP A 146 34.08 33.92 -20.74
CA ASP A 146 33.77 35.12 -21.48
C ASP A 146 32.24 35.32 -21.66
N ALA A 147 31.46 34.23 -21.59
CA ALA A 147 30.01 34.25 -21.69
C ALA A 147 29.29 34.51 -20.36
N GLY A 148 30.01 34.70 -19.21
CA GLY A 148 29.40 35.10 -17.95
C GLY A 148 29.48 34.05 -16.83
N VAL A 149 30.07 32.87 -17.06
CA VAL A 149 30.31 31.87 -16.01
C VAL A 149 31.34 32.39 -15.00
N LYS A 150 30.95 32.50 -13.73
CA LYS A 150 31.80 32.92 -12.63
C LYS A 150 32.19 31.74 -11.75
N ILE A 151 33.44 31.68 -11.35
CA ILE A 151 33.95 30.65 -10.43
C ILE A 151 34.46 31.35 -9.16
N GLU A 152 33.88 31.01 -8.03
CA GLU A 152 34.18 31.63 -6.74
C GLU A 152 34.66 30.58 -5.74
N GLN A 153 35.62 31.01 -4.89
CA GLN A 153 36.14 30.18 -3.81
C GLN A 153 35.29 30.36 -2.57
N VAL A 154 34.84 29.23 -1.99
CA VAL A 154 34.17 29.25 -0.69
C VAL A 154 34.82 28.22 0.21
N ASN A 155 35.30 28.67 1.36
CA ASN A 155 35.94 27.83 2.37
C ASN A 155 34.89 27.26 3.34
N GLY A 156 35.09 26.03 3.79
CA GLY A 156 34.20 25.40 4.79
C GLY A 156 32.86 24.83 4.25
N GLN A 157 32.71 24.70 2.95
CA GLN A 157 31.55 24.02 2.35
C GLN A 157 31.59 22.53 2.69
N LYS A 158 30.42 21.97 3.03
CA LYS A 158 30.20 20.52 3.16
C LYS A 158 30.05 19.82 1.80
N THR A 159 29.77 20.60 0.74
CA THR A 159 29.60 20.14 -0.63
C THR A 159 30.86 20.35 -1.45
N LEU A 160 31.10 19.53 -2.47
CA LEU A 160 32.24 19.63 -3.36
C LEU A 160 32.21 20.92 -4.18
N PHE A 161 31.04 21.21 -4.74
CA PHE A 161 30.77 22.47 -5.45
C PHE A 161 29.27 22.75 -5.47
N THR A 162 28.91 23.97 -5.83
CA THR A 162 27.52 24.36 -6.08
C THR A 162 27.43 25.16 -7.36
N ILE A 163 26.27 25.10 -8.00
CA ILE A 163 25.93 25.92 -9.16
C ILE A 163 24.67 26.70 -8.85
N GLN A 164 24.66 27.99 -9.15
CA GLN A 164 23.50 28.85 -9.01
C GLN A 164 23.47 29.87 -10.16
N PRO A 165 22.29 30.36 -10.59
CA PRO A 165 22.19 31.49 -11.51
C PRO A 165 22.79 32.76 -10.88
N ALA A 166 23.19 33.70 -11.73
CA ALA A 166 23.78 34.96 -11.25
C ALA A 166 22.83 35.81 -10.41
N ASP A 167 21.51 35.64 -10.58
CA ASP A 167 20.45 36.29 -9.80
C ASP A 167 20.21 35.65 -8.43
N GLY A 168 20.79 34.45 -8.18
CA GLY A 168 20.65 33.74 -6.91
C GLY A 168 19.27 33.12 -6.68
N SER A 169 18.42 32.98 -7.68
CA SER A 169 17.04 32.48 -7.58
C SER A 169 16.97 31.06 -7.05
N TYR A 170 17.95 30.23 -7.34
CA TYR A 170 18.11 28.88 -6.77
C TYR A 170 19.58 28.51 -6.63
N LYS A 171 19.84 27.44 -5.86
CA LYS A 171 21.17 26.88 -5.66
C LYS A 171 21.12 25.36 -5.72
N VAL A 172 21.95 24.77 -6.56
CA VAL A 172 22.10 23.32 -6.65
C VAL A 172 23.42 22.92 -6.02
N ASN A 173 23.34 22.04 -5.04
CA ASN A 173 24.48 21.51 -4.34
C ASN A 173 24.93 20.18 -4.98
N PHE A 174 26.23 19.98 -5.07
CA PHE A 174 26.86 18.75 -5.54
C PHE A 174 27.90 18.32 -4.50
N GLY A 175 27.59 17.27 -3.80
CA GLY A 175 28.44 16.67 -2.79
C GLY A 175 28.29 15.16 -2.78
N GLU A 176 28.98 14.51 -1.88
CA GLU A 176 28.92 13.06 -1.73
C GLU A 176 27.48 12.58 -1.46
N ALA A 177 26.74 13.29 -0.61
CA ALA A 177 25.36 12.94 -0.28
C ALA A 177 24.40 13.09 -1.48
N GLU A 178 24.58 14.11 -2.32
CA GLU A 178 23.79 14.33 -3.52
C GLU A 178 24.07 13.26 -4.57
N PHE A 179 25.32 12.87 -4.76
CA PHE A 179 25.68 11.73 -5.63
C PHE A 179 25.15 10.42 -5.09
N GLU A 180 25.23 10.20 -3.79
CA GLU A 180 24.66 9.00 -3.16
C GLU A 180 23.15 8.90 -3.41
N ASN A 181 22.41 9.97 -3.20
CA ASN A 181 20.97 10.01 -3.45
C ASN A 181 20.63 9.80 -4.94
N TYR A 182 21.38 10.40 -5.84
CA TYR A 182 21.20 10.22 -7.29
C TYR A 182 21.43 8.77 -7.69
N PHE A 183 22.53 8.18 -7.27
CA PHE A 183 22.87 6.79 -7.58
C PHE A 183 21.90 5.79 -6.95
N LYS A 184 21.42 6.03 -5.74
CA LYS A 184 20.38 5.22 -5.11
C LYS A 184 19.12 5.16 -5.97
N ASN A 185 18.63 6.32 -6.39
CA ASN A 185 17.41 6.40 -7.19
C ASN A 185 17.59 5.76 -8.57
N PHE A 186 18.77 5.92 -9.18
CA PHE A 186 19.08 5.37 -10.50
C PHE A 186 19.28 3.84 -10.47
N LEU A 187 20.01 3.33 -9.47
CA LEU A 187 20.37 1.92 -9.40
C LEU A 187 19.30 1.04 -8.76
N ARG A 188 18.42 1.60 -7.94
CA ARG A 188 17.41 0.83 -7.21
C ARG A 188 16.56 -0.09 -8.09
N PRO A 189 15.97 0.35 -9.23
CA PRO A 189 15.21 -0.53 -10.11
C PRO A 189 16.06 -1.68 -10.65
N GLN A 190 17.29 -1.38 -11.07
CA GLN A 190 18.22 -2.36 -11.63
C GLN A 190 18.66 -3.39 -10.58
N LEU A 191 18.88 -2.96 -9.34
CA LEU A 191 19.23 -3.87 -8.25
C LEU A 191 18.08 -4.82 -7.90
N VAL A 192 16.84 -4.34 -7.93
CA VAL A 192 15.67 -5.21 -7.72
C VAL A 192 15.63 -6.29 -8.78
N ASP A 193 15.80 -5.95 -10.05
CA ASP A 193 15.76 -6.90 -11.17
C ASP A 193 16.97 -7.87 -11.19
N MET A 194 18.10 -7.47 -10.60
CA MET A 194 19.29 -8.32 -10.51
C MET A 194 19.26 -9.29 -9.35
N ILE A 195 18.59 -8.94 -8.25
CA ILE A 195 18.59 -9.72 -7.01
C ILE A 195 17.40 -10.70 -6.97
N PHE A 196 16.28 -10.36 -7.60
CA PHE A 196 15.01 -11.08 -7.51
C PHE A 196 14.38 -11.40 -8.85
#